data_84a8f89907fcaaa40cc0b0a201c0b900
#
_entry.id   84a8f89907fcaaa40cc0b0a201c0b900
#
_cell.length_a   1.000
_cell.length_b   1.000
_cell.length_c   1.000
_cell.angle_alpha   90.00
_cell.angle_beta   90.00
_cell.angle_gamma   90.00
#
_symmetry.space_group_name_H-M   'P 1'
#
loop_
_entity.id
_entity.type
_entity.pdbx_description
1 polymer ?
#
loop_
_entity_poly.entity_id
_entity_poly.type
_entity_poly.pdbx_seq_one_letter_code
_entity_poly.pdbx_strand_id
1 'polypeptide(L)'
;MVHIRTDREIDLIAASCQIVADTLEMLSEHIQPGANIIDLDKLAEEFIISRGARPAFKGYMGFPATLCVSVDDEVVHGIPNKRYLEEGQIVGIDCGAEKDGYYGDHAITFSVGNISNSRKKLMDTTKDCLMRGISEAKPGNYVSDIGFAIQSHAEKNGYSVVRELVGHGIGSDLHEEIGRASCRERV
;
A
#
# COMPACT_ATOMS: atom_id res chain seq x y z
N MET A 1 13.27 -17.59 -1.68
CA MET A 1 14.34 -17.59 -0.62
C MET A 1 14.28 -16.26 0.08
N VAL A 2 14.27 -16.21 1.41
CA VAL A 2 14.30 -14.93 2.14
C VAL A 2 15.69 -14.32 1.98
N HIS A 3 15.75 -13.05 1.58
CA HIS A 3 16.99 -12.31 1.40
C HIS A 3 17.33 -11.51 2.65
N ILE A 4 18.49 -11.77 3.24
CA ILE A 4 19.03 -10.95 4.33
C ILE A 4 19.72 -9.75 3.69
N ARG A 5 19.28 -8.54 4.07
CA ARG A 5 19.76 -7.27 3.50
C ARG A 5 20.90 -6.69 4.31
N THR A 6 21.86 -6.09 3.60
CA THR A 6 22.89 -5.25 4.22
C THR A 6 22.31 -3.88 4.59
N ASP A 7 22.96 -3.15 5.50
CA ASP A 7 22.54 -1.79 5.88
C ASP A 7 22.41 -0.86 4.67
N ARG A 8 23.33 -0.96 3.70
CA ARG A 8 23.25 -0.19 2.45
C ARG A 8 21.99 -0.52 1.62
N GLU A 9 21.61 -1.79 1.53
CA GLU A 9 20.39 -2.18 0.81
C GLU A 9 19.14 -1.69 1.54
N ILE A 10 19.15 -1.71 2.88
CA ILE A 10 18.06 -1.16 3.70
C ILE A 10 17.91 0.34 3.44
N ASP A 11 19.01 1.10 3.38
CA ASP A 11 18.99 2.53 3.05
C ASP A 11 18.40 2.80 1.66
N LEU A 12 18.72 1.96 0.66
CA LEU A 12 18.17 2.08 -0.69
C LEU A 12 16.67 1.79 -0.74
N ILE A 13 16.22 0.74 -0.02
CA ILE A 13 14.80 0.44 0.14
C ILE A 13 14.09 1.60 0.84
N ALA A 14 14.66 2.12 1.92
CA ALA A 14 14.10 3.24 2.66
C ALA A 14 13.96 4.50 1.80
N ALA A 15 14.93 4.78 0.91
CA ALA A 15 14.86 5.90 -0.04
C ALA A 15 13.68 5.76 -1.02
N SER A 16 13.42 4.55 -1.52
CA SER A 16 12.28 4.27 -2.39
C SER A 16 10.95 4.36 -1.62
N CYS A 17 10.90 3.82 -0.41
CA CYS A 17 9.73 3.95 0.48
C CYS A 17 9.42 5.43 0.80
N GLN A 18 10.45 6.26 1.01
CA GLN A 18 10.23 7.69 1.26
C GLN A 18 9.62 8.40 0.05
N ILE A 19 10.05 8.07 -1.18
CA ILE A 19 9.45 8.62 -2.39
C ILE A 19 7.97 8.24 -2.50
N VAL A 20 7.62 7.00 -2.18
CA VAL A 20 6.22 6.54 -2.15
C VAL A 20 5.41 7.29 -1.10
N ALA A 21 5.94 7.44 0.12
CA ALA A 21 5.29 8.19 1.18
C ALA A 21 5.04 9.65 0.79
N ASP A 22 6.07 10.33 0.25
CA ASP A 22 5.97 11.72 -0.25
C ASP A 22 4.94 11.83 -1.39
N THR A 23 4.86 10.82 -2.27
CA THR A 23 3.88 10.78 -3.37
C THR A 23 2.46 10.70 -2.82
N LEU A 24 2.19 9.83 -1.86
CA LEU A 24 0.88 9.69 -1.23
C LEU A 24 0.50 10.91 -0.41
N GLU A 25 1.45 11.56 0.26
CA GLU A 25 1.22 12.81 0.97
C GLU A 25 0.84 13.93 -0.01
N MET A 26 1.59 14.11 -1.10
CA MET A 26 1.26 15.06 -2.16
C MET A 26 -0.13 14.79 -2.76
N LEU A 27 -0.47 13.53 -3.05
CA LEU A 27 -1.79 13.17 -3.57
C LEU A 27 -2.92 13.49 -2.59
N SER A 28 -2.68 13.41 -1.28
CA SER A 28 -3.70 13.71 -0.27
C SER A 28 -4.33 15.10 -0.41
N GLU A 29 -3.55 16.08 -0.89
CA GLU A 29 -4.00 17.45 -1.13
C GLU A 29 -4.94 17.57 -2.36
N HIS A 30 -4.93 16.55 -3.24
CA HIS A 30 -5.70 16.54 -4.49
C HIS A 30 -6.92 15.62 -4.43
N ILE A 31 -7.07 14.83 -3.34
CA ILE A 31 -8.19 13.91 -3.16
C ILE A 31 -9.38 14.66 -2.58
N GLN A 32 -10.28 15.07 -3.46
CA GLN A 32 -11.50 15.80 -3.12
C GLN A 32 -12.63 15.45 -4.09
N PRO A 33 -13.88 15.76 -3.75
CA PRO A 33 -14.98 15.60 -4.69
C PRO A 33 -14.71 16.33 -6.01
N GLY A 34 -14.88 15.62 -7.14
CA GLY A 34 -14.59 16.14 -8.47
C GLY A 34 -13.15 15.90 -8.97
N ALA A 35 -12.27 15.32 -8.16
CA ALA A 35 -10.93 14.91 -8.63
C ALA A 35 -11.05 13.78 -9.66
N ASN A 36 -10.34 13.92 -10.79
CA ASN A 36 -10.30 12.88 -11.82
C ASN A 36 -9.21 11.86 -11.52
N ILE A 37 -9.55 10.58 -11.54
CA ILE A 37 -8.62 9.50 -11.16
C ILE A 37 -7.41 9.40 -12.11
N ILE A 38 -7.60 9.66 -13.42
CA ILE A 38 -6.47 9.68 -14.38
C ILE A 38 -5.51 10.83 -14.10
N ASP A 39 -6.02 11.97 -13.66
CA ASP A 39 -5.16 13.12 -13.37
C ASP A 39 -4.34 12.88 -12.09
N LEU A 40 -4.90 12.18 -11.10
CA LEU A 40 -4.14 11.72 -9.92
C LEU A 40 -3.01 10.75 -10.32
N ASP A 41 -3.28 9.82 -11.23
CA ASP A 41 -2.27 8.88 -11.75
C ASP A 41 -1.11 9.58 -12.46
N LYS A 42 -1.43 10.56 -13.33
CA LYS A 42 -0.40 11.36 -14.01
C LYS A 42 0.43 12.20 -13.03
N LEU A 43 -0.23 12.83 -12.06
CA LEU A 43 0.44 13.62 -11.04
C LEU A 43 1.43 12.78 -10.22
N ALA A 44 1.03 11.56 -9.85
CA ALA A 44 1.91 10.61 -9.19
C ALA A 44 3.11 10.22 -10.06
N GLU A 45 2.89 9.95 -11.34
CA GLU A 45 3.95 9.61 -12.29
C GLU A 45 4.98 10.74 -12.40
N GLU A 46 4.51 11.97 -12.62
CA GLU A 46 5.36 13.15 -12.71
C GLU A 46 6.16 13.40 -11.43
N PHE A 47 5.52 13.22 -10.28
CA PHE A 47 6.17 13.40 -8.98
C PHE A 47 7.27 12.35 -8.75
N ILE A 48 6.99 11.05 -8.97
CA ILE A 48 7.96 9.96 -8.82
C ILE A 48 9.17 10.19 -9.74
N ILE A 49 8.93 10.55 -11.01
CA ILE A 49 10.00 10.85 -11.98
C ILE A 49 10.83 12.04 -11.52
N SER A 50 10.21 13.09 -10.97
CA SER A 50 10.92 14.27 -10.47
C SER A 50 11.88 13.96 -9.30
N ARG A 51 11.63 12.85 -8.58
CA ARG A 51 12.50 12.35 -7.49
C ARG A 51 13.63 11.44 -7.98
N GLY A 52 13.78 11.31 -9.30
CA GLY A 52 14.80 10.45 -9.91
C GLY A 52 14.50 8.96 -9.72
N ALA A 53 13.23 8.59 -9.58
CA ALA A 53 12.72 7.23 -9.48
C ALA A 53 11.84 6.90 -10.70
N ARG A 54 11.40 5.66 -10.81
CA ARG A 54 10.39 5.24 -11.79
C ARG A 54 9.18 4.61 -11.09
N PRO A 55 7.96 4.77 -11.66
CA PRO A 55 6.79 4.05 -11.18
C PRO A 55 7.03 2.54 -11.22
N ALA A 56 6.75 1.83 -10.11
CA ALA A 56 7.02 0.41 -10.01
C ALA A 56 5.94 -0.45 -10.67
N PHE A 57 4.68 0.01 -10.66
CA PHE A 57 3.56 -0.76 -11.19
C PHE A 57 3.39 -0.65 -12.70
N LYS A 58 3.71 0.52 -13.28
CA LYS A 58 3.52 0.77 -14.72
C LYS A 58 4.37 -0.15 -15.57
N GLY A 59 3.72 -1.02 -16.32
CA GLY A 59 4.35 -2.07 -17.14
C GLY A 59 4.61 -3.38 -16.41
N TYR A 60 4.53 -3.42 -15.07
CA TYR A 60 4.71 -4.64 -14.31
C TYR A 60 3.57 -5.63 -14.63
N MET A 61 3.91 -6.81 -15.12
CA MET A 61 2.96 -7.83 -15.60
C MET A 61 1.87 -7.27 -16.53
N GLY A 62 2.17 -6.18 -17.26
CA GLY A 62 1.23 -5.53 -18.18
C GLY A 62 0.28 -4.51 -17.53
N PHE A 63 0.46 -4.17 -16.25
CA PHE A 63 -0.36 -3.14 -15.61
C PHE A 63 -0.15 -1.76 -16.28
N PRO A 64 -1.23 -1.03 -16.66
CA PRO A 64 -1.10 0.11 -17.56
C PRO A 64 -0.81 1.45 -16.89
N ALA A 65 -0.85 1.54 -15.57
CA ALA A 65 -0.88 2.79 -14.82
C ALA A 65 0.22 2.88 -13.73
N THR A 66 0.41 4.05 -13.17
CA THR A 66 1.35 4.33 -12.07
C THR A 66 0.80 3.91 -10.72
N LEU A 67 -0.50 4.16 -10.50
CA LEU A 67 -1.21 3.85 -9.27
C LEU A 67 -2.20 2.71 -9.47
N CYS A 68 -2.50 1.96 -8.39
CA CYS A 68 -3.77 1.27 -8.28
C CYS A 68 -4.73 2.17 -7.51
N VAL A 69 -5.93 2.44 -8.06
CA VAL A 69 -6.94 3.31 -7.45
C VAL A 69 -8.25 2.55 -7.32
N SER A 70 -8.59 2.20 -6.10
CA SER A 70 -9.75 1.36 -5.76
C SER A 70 -10.76 2.17 -4.95
N VAL A 71 -11.96 2.36 -5.50
CA VAL A 71 -13.00 3.22 -4.90
C VAL A 71 -14.10 2.37 -4.30
N ASP A 72 -14.48 2.69 -3.05
CA ASP A 72 -15.55 2.07 -2.27
C ASP A 72 -15.37 0.55 -2.10
N ASP A 73 -16.05 -0.28 -2.88
CA ASP A 73 -16.06 -1.75 -2.80
C ASP A 73 -15.03 -2.43 -3.72
N GLU A 74 -14.26 -1.67 -4.46
CA GLU A 74 -13.10 -2.19 -5.18
C GLU A 74 -12.00 -2.55 -4.17
N VAL A 75 -11.63 -3.84 -4.13
CA VAL A 75 -10.73 -4.34 -3.08
C VAL A 75 -9.31 -3.85 -3.27
N VAL A 76 -8.68 -4.16 -4.42
CA VAL A 76 -7.31 -3.75 -4.80
C VAL A 76 -7.18 -3.71 -6.33
N HIS A 77 -6.05 -3.19 -6.81
CA HIS A 77 -5.62 -3.20 -8.22
C HIS A 77 -6.59 -2.49 -9.18
N GLY A 78 -7.38 -1.54 -8.69
CA GLY A 78 -8.23 -0.71 -9.55
C GLY A 78 -7.39 0.05 -10.56
N ILE A 79 -7.77 -0.05 -11.86
CA ILE A 79 -7.07 0.67 -12.94
C ILE A 79 -7.63 2.09 -13.04
N PRO A 80 -6.77 3.14 -12.95
CA PRO A 80 -7.17 4.51 -13.16
C PRO A 80 -7.97 4.72 -14.44
N ASN A 81 -9.11 5.36 -14.33
CA ASN A 81 -10.02 5.60 -15.43
C ASN A 81 -10.60 7.03 -15.36
N LYS A 82 -11.46 7.41 -16.34
CA LYS A 82 -12.03 8.78 -16.44
C LYS A 82 -13.12 9.09 -15.41
N ARG A 83 -13.24 8.28 -14.35
CA ARG A 83 -14.19 8.53 -13.27
C ARG A 83 -13.69 9.69 -12.39
N TYR A 84 -14.66 10.44 -11.87
CA TYR A 84 -14.42 11.47 -10.86
C TYR A 84 -14.76 10.94 -9.49
N LEU A 85 -14.00 11.35 -8.48
CA LEU A 85 -14.30 11.05 -7.08
C LEU A 85 -15.52 11.85 -6.61
N GLU A 86 -16.38 11.24 -5.81
CA GLU A 86 -17.62 11.82 -5.31
C GLU A 86 -17.59 11.98 -3.80
N GLU A 87 -18.34 12.96 -3.30
CA GLU A 87 -18.51 13.21 -1.86
C GLU A 87 -18.99 11.95 -1.13
N GLY A 88 -18.35 11.64 -0.03
CA GLY A 88 -18.71 10.50 0.81
C GLY A 88 -18.04 9.19 0.44
N GLN A 89 -17.32 9.10 -0.66
CA GLN A 89 -16.55 7.91 -1.03
C GLN A 89 -15.30 7.74 -0.16
N ILE A 90 -14.77 6.52 -0.14
CA ILE A 90 -13.40 6.22 0.28
C ILE A 90 -12.62 5.71 -0.93
N VAL A 91 -11.35 6.07 -1.03
CA VAL A 91 -10.50 5.65 -2.14
C VAL A 91 -9.18 5.10 -1.61
N GLY A 92 -8.91 3.84 -1.91
CA GLY A 92 -7.61 3.21 -1.70
C GLY A 92 -6.67 3.59 -2.84
N ILE A 93 -5.54 4.19 -2.51
CA ILE A 93 -4.47 4.48 -3.46
C ILE A 93 -3.25 3.68 -3.06
N ASP A 94 -2.79 2.86 -3.98
CA ASP A 94 -1.62 2.03 -3.85
C ASP A 94 -0.56 2.52 -4.84
N CYS A 95 0.64 2.76 -4.35
CA CYS A 95 1.73 3.42 -5.05
C CYS A 95 3.04 2.68 -4.82
N GLY A 96 3.74 2.37 -5.92
CA GLY A 96 5.08 1.80 -5.87
C GLY A 96 6.09 2.65 -6.65
N ALA A 97 7.30 2.75 -6.12
CA ALA A 97 8.42 3.40 -6.79
C ALA A 97 9.67 2.52 -6.75
N GLU A 98 10.48 2.63 -7.80
CA GLU A 98 11.81 2.00 -7.83
C GLU A 98 12.87 3.07 -8.01
N LYS A 99 13.89 3.03 -7.18
CA LYS A 99 15.07 3.87 -7.27
C LYS A 99 16.34 3.06 -6.98
N ASP A 100 17.34 3.24 -7.83
CA ASP A 100 18.67 2.60 -7.68
C ASP A 100 18.60 1.06 -7.54
N GLY A 101 17.60 0.42 -8.19
CA GLY A 101 17.40 -1.02 -8.21
C GLY A 101 16.64 -1.57 -7.01
N TYR A 102 16.06 -0.72 -6.16
CA TYR A 102 15.26 -1.13 -5.01
C TYR A 102 13.86 -0.51 -5.02
N TYR A 103 12.89 -1.24 -4.49
CA TYR A 103 11.48 -0.90 -4.53
C TYR A 103 10.98 -0.36 -3.19
N GLY A 104 9.99 0.53 -3.26
CA GLY A 104 9.13 0.93 -2.16
C GLY A 104 7.68 0.74 -2.59
N ASP A 105 6.81 0.38 -1.65
CA ASP A 105 5.40 0.06 -1.90
C ASP A 105 4.57 0.44 -0.68
N HIS A 106 3.45 1.14 -0.88
CA HIS A 106 2.58 1.59 0.19
C HIS A 106 1.19 1.94 -0.33
N ALA A 107 0.17 1.51 0.40
CA ALA A 107 -1.23 1.85 0.15
C ALA A 107 -1.84 2.65 1.30
N ILE A 108 -2.62 3.68 0.97
CA ILE A 108 -3.42 4.45 1.92
C ILE A 108 -4.85 4.60 1.39
N THR A 109 -5.83 4.43 2.27
CA THR A 109 -7.22 4.78 1.97
C THR A 109 -7.52 6.19 2.46
N PHE A 110 -8.03 7.04 1.56
CA PHE A 110 -8.42 8.42 1.82
C PHE A 110 -9.94 8.57 1.84
N SER A 111 -10.42 9.52 2.63
CA SER A 111 -11.81 9.99 2.56
C SER A 111 -11.96 11.04 1.48
N VAL A 112 -13.04 10.97 0.71
CA VAL A 112 -13.41 12.00 -0.29
C VAL A 112 -14.51 12.88 0.31
N GLY A 113 -14.10 14.05 0.81
CA GLY A 113 -15.00 14.92 1.57
C GLY A 113 -15.47 14.30 2.88
N ASN A 114 -16.76 14.47 3.21
CA ASN A 114 -17.35 13.95 4.44
C ASN A 114 -17.88 12.53 4.24
N ILE A 115 -17.33 11.58 4.95
CA ILE A 115 -17.72 10.16 4.88
C ILE A 115 -18.62 9.75 6.05
N SER A 116 -19.34 8.65 5.88
CA SER A 116 -20.19 8.08 6.94
C SER A 116 -19.34 7.56 8.12
N ASN A 117 -19.96 7.49 9.31
CA ASN A 117 -19.33 6.92 10.50
C ASN A 117 -18.89 5.45 10.30
N SER A 118 -19.62 4.69 9.50
CA SER A 118 -19.25 3.30 9.19
C SER A 118 -17.97 3.22 8.34
N ARG A 119 -17.81 4.07 7.34
CA ARG A 119 -16.61 4.16 6.53
C ARG A 119 -15.42 4.64 7.36
N LYS A 120 -15.63 5.67 8.18
CA LYS A 120 -14.60 6.13 9.11
C LYS A 120 -14.14 5.04 10.05
N LYS A 121 -15.07 4.31 10.65
CA LYS A 121 -14.74 3.17 11.55
C LYS A 121 -13.94 2.09 10.82
N LEU A 122 -14.29 1.78 9.56
CA LEU A 122 -13.54 0.81 8.74
C LEU A 122 -12.09 1.26 8.54
N MET A 123 -11.88 2.52 8.11
CA MET A 123 -10.55 3.09 7.89
C MET A 123 -9.72 3.11 9.18
N ASP A 124 -10.30 3.59 10.28
CA ASP A 124 -9.62 3.64 11.59
C ASP A 124 -9.23 2.22 12.06
N THR A 125 -10.14 1.24 11.93
CA THR A 125 -9.86 -0.15 12.30
C THR A 125 -8.75 -0.76 11.43
N THR A 126 -8.75 -0.48 10.13
CA THR A 126 -7.71 -0.97 9.20
C THR A 126 -6.35 -0.37 9.54
N LYS A 127 -6.30 0.92 9.85
CA LYS A 127 -5.07 1.57 10.32
C LYS A 127 -4.55 0.96 11.63
N ASP A 128 -5.44 0.68 12.57
CA ASP A 128 -5.08 0.01 13.82
C ASP A 128 -4.57 -1.43 13.57
N CYS A 129 -5.14 -2.14 12.59
CA CYS A 129 -4.65 -3.45 12.16
C CYS A 129 -3.20 -3.37 11.67
N LEU A 130 -2.88 -2.40 10.81
CA LEU A 130 -1.53 -2.16 10.32
C LEU A 130 -0.55 -1.91 11.48
N MET A 131 -0.87 -0.99 12.38
CA MET A 131 0.01 -0.65 13.51
C MET A 131 0.24 -1.85 14.44
N ARG A 132 -0.76 -2.70 14.63
CA ARG A 132 -0.63 -3.95 15.39
C ARG A 132 0.26 -4.96 14.66
N GLY A 133 0.09 -5.11 13.35
CA GLY A 133 0.97 -5.96 12.54
C GLY A 133 2.44 -5.51 12.63
N ILE A 134 2.69 -4.21 12.47
CA ILE A 134 4.03 -3.63 12.60
C ILE A 134 4.63 -3.91 13.99
N SER A 135 3.83 -3.84 15.06
CA SER A 135 4.32 -4.10 16.42
C SER A 135 4.77 -5.55 16.64
N GLU A 136 4.30 -6.47 15.82
CA GLU A 136 4.72 -7.88 15.85
C GLU A 136 5.92 -8.19 14.93
N ALA A 137 6.28 -7.28 14.03
CA ALA A 137 7.45 -7.40 13.15
C ALA A 137 8.75 -7.12 13.93
N LYS A 138 9.13 -8.05 14.81
CA LYS A 138 10.29 -7.92 15.70
C LYS A 138 11.03 -9.26 15.84
N PRO A 139 12.35 -9.24 16.14
CA PRO A 139 13.12 -10.45 16.33
C PRO A 139 12.50 -11.39 17.36
N GLY A 140 12.39 -12.66 17.02
CA GLY A 140 11.83 -13.72 17.86
C GLY A 140 10.37 -14.07 17.56
N ASN A 141 9.64 -13.22 16.87
CA ASN A 141 8.29 -13.50 16.39
C ASN A 141 8.31 -14.24 15.03
N TYR A 142 7.14 -14.72 14.62
CA TYR A 142 6.94 -15.37 13.34
C TYR A 142 6.12 -14.46 12.40
N VAL A 143 6.25 -14.63 11.09
CA VAL A 143 5.40 -13.94 10.10
C VAL A 143 3.91 -14.15 10.38
N SER A 144 3.53 -15.34 10.87
CA SER A 144 2.17 -15.66 11.30
C SER A 144 1.66 -14.80 12.46
N ASP A 145 2.53 -14.27 13.32
CA ASP A 145 2.12 -13.42 14.44
C ASP A 145 1.63 -12.06 13.94
N ILE A 146 2.24 -11.55 12.87
CA ILE A 146 1.79 -10.35 12.15
C ILE A 146 0.36 -10.55 11.64
N GLY A 147 0.13 -11.64 10.87
CA GLY A 147 -1.19 -11.97 10.33
C GLY A 147 -2.24 -12.19 11.42
N PHE A 148 -1.88 -12.88 12.51
CA PHE A 148 -2.77 -13.11 13.64
C PHE A 148 -3.17 -11.82 14.35
N ALA A 149 -2.23 -10.90 14.57
CA ALA A 149 -2.51 -9.61 15.21
C ALA A 149 -3.48 -8.76 14.37
N ILE A 150 -3.30 -8.74 13.04
CA ILE A 150 -4.18 -8.04 12.09
C ILE A 150 -5.57 -8.68 12.10
N GLN A 151 -5.67 -9.97 11.85
CA GLN A 151 -6.93 -10.70 11.73
C GLN A 151 -7.73 -10.61 13.02
N SER A 152 -7.11 -10.88 14.18
CA SER A 152 -7.79 -10.85 15.48
C SER A 152 -8.39 -9.48 15.79
N HIS A 153 -7.70 -8.39 15.40
CA HIS A 153 -8.22 -7.05 15.60
C HIS A 153 -9.38 -6.72 14.66
N ALA A 154 -9.27 -7.08 13.38
CA ALA A 154 -10.33 -6.91 12.40
C ALA A 154 -11.60 -7.63 12.83
N GLU A 155 -11.52 -8.93 13.17
CA GLU A 155 -12.65 -9.76 13.58
C GLU A 155 -13.30 -9.27 14.89
N LYS A 156 -12.52 -8.81 15.86
CA LYS A 156 -13.04 -8.20 17.11
C LYS A 156 -13.86 -6.93 16.84
N ASN A 157 -13.59 -6.22 15.76
CA ASN A 157 -14.32 -5.02 15.36
C ASN A 157 -15.49 -5.30 14.39
N GLY A 158 -15.75 -6.58 14.06
CA GLY A 158 -16.85 -7.02 13.20
C GLY A 158 -16.50 -6.98 11.71
N TYR A 159 -15.21 -6.98 11.37
CA TYR A 159 -14.71 -7.07 10.00
C TYR A 159 -14.04 -8.42 9.74
N SER A 160 -13.70 -8.69 8.49
CA SER A 160 -12.94 -9.86 8.08
C SER A 160 -11.72 -9.44 7.25
N VAL A 161 -10.72 -10.32 7.17
CA VAL A 161 -9.58 -10.13 6.28
C VAL A 161 -9.84 -10.81 4.92
N VAL A 162 -9.28 -10.26 3.85
CA VAL A 162 -9.31 -10.90 2.52
C VAL A 162 -8.31 -12.06 2.53
N ARG A 163 -8.82 -13.28 2.43
CA ARG A 163 -8.01 -14.52 2.60
C ARG A 163 -7.32 -14.97 1.32
N GLU A 164 -7.82 -14.53 0.18
CA GLU A 164 -7.30 -14.88 -1.15
C GLU A 164 -6.05 -14.09 -1.53
N LEU A 165 -5.77 -13.00 -0.82
CA LEU A 165 -4.59 -12.16 -0.99
C LEU A 165 -3.62 -12.38 0.16
N VAL A 166 -2.33 -12.29 -0.15
CA VAL A 166 -1.24 -12.43 0.82
C VAL A 166 -0.31 -11.24 0.75
N GLY A 167 0.36 -10.93 1.87
CA GLY A 167 1.44 -9.96 1.87
C GLY A 167 2.69 -10.50 1.19
N HIS A 168 3.58 -9.62 0.81
CA HIS A 168 4.84 -9.96 0.17
C HIS A 168 6.00 -9.15 0.75
N GLY A 169 7.22 -9.63 0.54
CA GLY A 169 8.43 -8.87 0.80
C GLY A 169 8.70 -7.89 -0.34
N ILE A 170 9.61 -6.97 -0.09
CA ILE A 170 10.07 -5.97 -1.05
C ILE A 170 11.59 -5.80 -0.93
N GLY A 171 12.24 -5.49 -2.04
CA GLY A 171 13.69 -5.27 -2.05
C GLY A 171 14.20 -4.96 -3.44
N SER A 172 15.02 -5.80 -4.03
CA SER A 172 15.48 -5.69 -5.42
C SER A 172 14.43 -6.12 -6.44
N ASP A 173 13.38 -6.79 -5.99
CA ASP A 173 12.18 -7.07 -6.76
C ASP A 173 10.96 -6.45 -6.08
N LEU A 174 9.93 -6.11 -6.86
CA LEU A 174 8.67 -5.55 -6.35
C LEU A 174 7.96 -6.54 -5.42
N HIS A 175 8.01 -7.83 -5.75
CA HIS A 175 7.45 -8.90 -4.92
C HIS A 175 8.55 -9.89 -4.57
N GLU A 176 8.93 -9.92 -3.30
CA GLU A 176 9.88 -10.88 -2.75
C GLU A 176 9.19 -11.86 -1.81
N GLU A 177 9.78 -13.04 -1.69
CA GLU A 177 9.31 -14.06 -0.77
C GLU A 177 9.64 -13.65 0.68
N ILE A 178 8.64 -13.59 1.55
CA ILE A 178 8.80 -13.37 3.00
C ILE A 178 8.68 -14.66 3.82
N GLY A 179 8.58 -15.81 3.16
CA GLY A 179 8.16 -17.05 3.77
C GLY A 179 6.64 -17.23 3.70
N ARG A 180 6.19 -18.45 3.59
CA ARG A 180 4.76 -18.75 3.60
C ARG A 180 4.24 -18.71 5.03
N ALA A 181 3.00 -18.26 5.23
CA ALA A 181 2.34 -18.27 6.53
C ALA A 181 2.28 -19.67 7.20
N SER A 182 2.48 -20.74 6.41
CA SER A 182 2.64 -22.11 6.87
C SER A 182 4.08 -22.47 7.28
N CYS A 183 5.07 -21.65 6.95
CA CYS A 183 6.45 -21.86 7.37
C CYS A 183 6.66 -21.07 8.66
N ARG A 184 7.21 -21.75 9.68
CA ARG A 184 7.62 -21.14 10.95
C ARG A 184 8.92 -20.35 10.74
N GLU A 185 8.89 -19.36 9.85
CA GLU A 185 10.01 -18.45 9.66
C GLU A 185 9.94 -17.34 10.71
N ARG A 186 11.05 -17.13 11.39
CA ARG A 186 11.17 -16.03 12.37
C ARG A 186 11.45 -14.72 11.64
N VAL A 187 10.85 -13.68 12.11
CA VAL A 187 11.12 -12.30 11.71
C VAL A 187 12.51 -11.86 12.17
#